data_e9cd108798444218041332f35436027a
#
_entry.id   e9cd108798444218041332f35436027a
#
_cell.length_a   1.000
_cell.length_b   1.000
_cell.length_c   1.000
_cell.angle_alpha   90.00
_cell.angle_beta   90.00
_cell.angle_gamma   90.00
#
_symmetry.space_group_name_H-M   'P 1'
#
loop_
_entity.id
_entity.type
_entity.pdbx_description
1 polymer ?
#
loop_
_entity_poly.entity_id
_entity_poly.type
_entity_poly.pdbx_seq_one_letter_code
_entity_poly.pdbx_strand_id
1 'polypeptide(L)'
;MCFKLNILFLLLKLVKIIPISTIQKNKNINLIVEGIKDKKGSDITIIDLDNILNSPSSFFVICSANSLTQINAISTSIEKILFEKMNLKLWKDEGKNTNWRLLDYFDIVIHIFHKETRQKYKLEELWGDGKTINY
;
A
#
# COMPACT_ATOMS: atom_id res chain seq x y z
N MET A 1 29.33 6.61 -6.06
CA MET A 1 28.07 7.17 -5.56
C MET A 1 27.27 6.19 -4.71
N CYS A 2 27.09 4.96 -5.13
CA CYS A 2 26.41 3.93 -4.32
C CYS A 2 27.10 3.61 -2.98
N PHE A 3 28.39 3.83 -2.90
CA PHE A 3 29.19 3.56 -1.70
C PHE A 3 28.86 4.49 -0.52
N LYS A 4 28.63 5.78 -0.77
CA LYS A 4 28.25 6.76 0.27
C LYS A 4 26.86 6.52 0.81
N LEU A 5 25.92 6.08 -0.04
CA LEU A 5 24.56 5.71 0.36
C LEU A 5 24.53 4.45 1.23
N ASN A 6 25.37 3.45 0.94
CA ASN A 6 25.47 2.23 1.73
C ASN A 6 26.08 2.47 3.11
N ILE A 7 27.08 3.34 3.21
CA ILE A 7 27.72 3.70 4.49
C ILE A 7 26.74 4.50 5.36
N LEU A 8 25.99 5.44 4.78
CA LEU A 8 24.97 6.20 5.49
C LEU A 8 23.83 5.29 5.99
N PHE A 9 23.43 4.33 5.19
CA PHE A 9 22.42 3.33 5.55
C PHE A 9 22.90 2.42 6.68
N LEU A 10 24.16 1.99 6.66
CA LEU A 10 24.81 1.21 7.72
C LEU A 10 24.95 2.01 9.02
N LEU A 11 25.33 3.27 8.93
CA LEU A 11 25.43 4.18 10.08
C LEU A 11 24.06 4.42 10.72
N LEU A 12 23.02 4.59 9.93
CA LEU A 12 21.63 4.73 10.41
C LEU A 12 21.14 3.46 11.10
N LYS A 13 21.54 2.28 10.63
CA LYS A 13 21.25 1.00 11.31
C LYS A 13 21.99 0.85 12.64
N LEU A 14 23.25 1.29 12.69
CA LEU A 14 24.10 1.22 13.89
C LEU A 14 23.63 2.14 15.01
N VAL A 15 23.03 3.29 14.68
CA VAL A 15 22.55 4.26 15.67
C VAL A 15 21.11 4.01 16.10
N LYS A 16 20.45 2.96 15.59
CA LYS A 16 19.03 2.61 15.86
C LYS A 16 18.05 3.78 15.61
N ILE A 17 18.39 4.68 14.69
CA ILE A 17 17.49 5.73 14.24
C ILE A 17 16.54 5.15 13.22
N ILE A 18 15.24 5.36 13.42
CA ILE A 18 14.21 4.99 12.44
C ILE A 18 14.48 5.77 11.14
N PRO A 19 14.72 5.11 9.99
CA PRO A 19 14.96 5.82 8.73
C PRO A 19 13.79 6.74 8.39
N ILE A 20 14.08 7.93 7.87
CA ILE A 20 13.06 8.89 7.40
C ILE A 20 12.11 8.21 6.40
N SER A 21 12.64 7.32 5.56
CA SER A 21 11.84 6.52 4.62
C SER A 21 10.77 5.67 5.32
N THR A 22 11.05 5.11 6.49
CA THR A 22 10.07 4.32 7.26
C THR A 22 8.98 5.21 7.85
N ILE A 23 9.33 6.38 8.39
CA ILE A 23 8.38 7.36 8.89
C ILE A 23 7.46 7.83 7.77
N GLN A 24 8.01 8.10 6.59
CA GLN A 24 7.27 8.55 5.43
C GLN A 24 6.33 7.46 4.90
N LYS A 25 6.79 6.22 4.84
CA LYS A 25 5.96 5.06 4.46
C LYS A 25 4.76 4.90 5.40
N ASN A 26 4.96 5.01 6.71
CA ASN A 26 3.88 4.93 7.69
C ASN A 26 2.87 6.06 7.52
N LYS A 27 3.34 7.27 7.24
CA LYS A 27 2.48 8.42 6.95
C LYS A 27 1.64 8.19 5.70
N ASN A 28 2.25 7.66 4.64
CA ASN A 28 1.55 7.33 3.40
C ASN A 28 0.48 6.26 3.63
N ILE A 29 0.80 5.21 4.38
CA ILE A 29 -0.15 4.15 4.74
C ILE A 29 -1.35 4.74 5.50
N ASN A 30 -1.11 5.60 6.48
CA ASN A 30 -2.18 6.24 7.24
C ASN A 30 -3.11 7.07 6.35
N LEU A 31 -2.55 7.80 5.39
CA LEU A 31 -3.33 8.58 4.43
C LEU A 31 -4.14 7.68 3.48
N ILE A 32 -3.57 6.57 3.06
CA ILE A 32 -4.26 5.58 2.24
C ILE A 32 -5.46 5.01 3.00
N VAL A 33 -5.27 4.61 4.25
CA VAL A 33 -6.33 4.10 5.12
C VAL A 33 -7.44 5.15 5.30
N GLU A 34 -7.06 6.40 5.52
CA GLU A 34 -8.01 7.52 5.60
C GLU A 34 -8.82 7.66 4.32
N GLY A 35 -8.16 7.62 3.16
CA GLY A 35 -8.83 7.69 1.86
C GLY A 35 -9.80 6.53 1.60
N ILE A 36 -9.43 5.33 2.04
CA ILE A 36 -10.30 4.15 1.94
C ILE A 36 -11.53 4.30 2.83
N LYS A 37 -11.34 4.70 4.09
CA LYS A 37 -12.42 4.89 5.06
C LYS A 37 -13.38 6.01 4.66
N ASP A 38 -12.88 7.06 4.04
CA ASP A 38 -13.68 8.18 3.56
C ASP A 38 -14.74 7.73 2.54
N LYS A 39 -14.44 6.71 1.77
CA LYS A 39 -15.36 6.10 0.79
C LYS A 39 -15.95 4.77 1.27
N LYS A 40 -15.92 4.52 2.57
CA LYS A 40 -16.53 3.35 3.22
C LYS A 40 -15.97 2.00 2.75
N GLY A 41 -14.73 1.97 2.29
CA GLY A 41 -14.02 0.72 2.04
C GLY A 41 -13.89 -0.08 3.34
N SER A 42 -13.93 -1.39 3.26
CA SER A 42 -13.96 -2.29 4.41
C SER A 42 -12.80 -3.29 4.40
N ASP A 43 -12.65 -4.00 5.52
CA ASP A 43 -11.67 -5.09 5.68
C ASP A 43 -10.27 -4.69 5.23
N ILE A 44 -9.78 -3.58 5.74
CA ILE A 44 -8.47 -3.03 5.37
C ILE A 44 -7.39 -3.87 6.04
N THR A 45 -6.52 -4.45 5.22
CA THR A 45 -5.38 -5.24 5.66
C THR A 45 -4.10 -4.67 5.06
N ILE A 46 -3.08 -4.51 5.89
CA ILE A 46 -1.75 -4.10 5.45
C ILE A 46 -0.80 -5.26 5.67
N ILE A 47 -0.07 -5.62 4.63
CA ILE A 47 0.95 -6.67 4.69
C ILE A 47 2.31 -6.01 4.52
N ASP A 48 3.16 -6.16 5.54
CA ASP A 48 4.55 -5.72 5.50
C ASP A 48 5.38 -6.79 4.81
N LEU A 49 5.95 -6.45 3.66
CA LEU A 49 6.72 -7.35 2.81
C LEU A 49 8.23 -7.10 2.89
N ASP A 50 8.69 -6.17 3.71
CA ASP A 50 10.12 -5.77 3.75
C ASP A 50 11.05 -6.94 4.12
N ASN A 51 10.56 -7.92 4.88
CA ASN A 51 11.35 -9.10 5.28
C ASN A 51 11.19 -10.29 4.33
N ILE A 52 10.42 -10.15 3.26
CA ILE A 52 10.22 -11.21 2.27
C ILE A 52 11.18 -11.01 1.11
N LEU A 53 11.98 -12.04 0.83
CA LEU A 53 12.92 -12.03 -0.29
C LEU A 53 12.16 -11.95 -1.62
N ASN A 54 12.64 -11.07 -2.51
CA ASN A 54 12.05 -10.87 -3.85
C ASN A 54 10.59 -10.37 -3.85
N SER A 55 10.17 -9.69 -2.79
CA SER A 55 8.85 -9.07 -2.78
C SER A 55 8.77 -7.91 -3.79
N PRO A 56 7.62 -7.72 -4.46
CA PRO A 56 7.47 -6.68 -5.49
C PRO A 56 7.42 -5.25 -4.92
N SER A 57 7.13 -5.11 -3.63
CA SER A 57 7.04 -3.83 -2.95
C SER A 57 7.27 -4.00 -1.45
N SER A 58 7.35 -2.89 -0.71
CA SER A 58 7.50 -2.93 0.75
C SER A 58 6.20 -3.25 1.47
N PHE A 59 5.08 -2.77 0.96
CA PHE A 59 3.76 -2.96 1.58
C PHE A 59 2.69 -3.26 0.54
N PHE A 60 1.78 -4.15 0.90
CA PHE A 60 0.47 -4.25 0.25
C PHE A 60 -0.58 -3.67 1.17
N VAL A 61 -1.46 -2.85 0.62
CA VAL A 61 -2.68 -2.41 1.28
C VAL A 61 -3.84 -3.03 0.52
N ILE A 62 -4.68 -3.78 1.22
CA ILE A 62 -5.80 -4.51 0.62
C ILE A 62 -7.08 -4.02 1.28
N CYS A 63 -8.09 -3.71 0.49
CA CYS A 63 -9.40 -3.36 0.99
C CYS A 63 -10.51 -3.96 0.13
N SER A 64 -11.71 -3.98 0.66
CA SER A 64 -12.90 -4.50 0.01
C SER A 64 -13.91 -3.40 -0.28
N ALA A 65 -14.63 -3.55 -1.38
CA ALA A 65 -15.73 -2.70 -1.79
C ALA A 65 -16.94 -3.55 -2.22
N ASN A 66 -18.10 -2.93 -2.27
CA ASN A 66 -19.35 -3.61 -2.60
C ASN A 66 -19.78 -3.43 -4.07
N SER A 67 -19.13 -2.52 -4.80
CA SER A 67 -19.49 -2.20 -6.19
C SER A 67 -18.30 -1.63 -6.96
N LEU A 68 -18.40 -1.65 -8.28
CA LEU A 68 -17.42 -0.97 -9.16
C LEU A 68 -17.38 0.54 -8.91
N THR A 69 -18.54 1.15 -8.68
CA THR A 69 -18.63 2.58 -8.34
C THR A 69 -17.83 2.90 -7.08
N GLN A 70 -17.94 2.07 -6.05
CA GLN A 70 -17.19 2.25 -4.82
C GLN A 70 -15.69 2.03 -5.02
N ILE A 71 -15.28 1.03 -5.81
CA ILE A 71 -13.88 0.79 -6.16
C ILE A 71 -13.29 2.05 -6.81
N ASN A 72 -13.99 2.63 -7.75
CA ASN A 72 -13.55 3.86 -8.42
C ASN A 72 -13.49 5.05 -7.47
N ALA A 73 -14.47 5.19 -6.58
CA ALA A 73 -14.50 6.24 -5.57
C ALA A 73 -13.32 6.13 -4.58
N ILE A 74 -13.02 4.93 -4.11
CA ILE A 74 -11.87 4.66 -3.23
C ILE A 74 -10.56 5.01 -3.94
N SER A 75 -10.40 4.58 -5.18
CA SER A 75 -9.21 4.87 -5.99
C SER A 75 -8.99 6.37 -6.13
N THR A 76 -10.02 7.12 -6.51
CA THR A 76 -9.95 8.57 -6.66
C THR A 76 -9.63 9.26 -5.33
N SER A 77 -10.21 8.79 -4.23
CA SER A 77 -9.97 9.32 -2.89
C SER A 77 -8.50 9.15 -2.47
N ILE A 78 -7.94 7.96 -2.70
CA ILE A 78 -6.53 7.67 -2.39
C ILE A 78 -5.60 8.54 -3.23
N GLU A 79 -5.81 8.59 -4.53
CA GLU A 79 -4.99 9.39 -5.44
C GLU A 79 -4.98 10.87 -5.03
N LYS A 80 -6.16 11.39 -4.72
CA LYS A 80 -6.32 12.79 -4.30
C LYS A 80 -5.56 13.09 -3.01
N ILE A 81 -5.74 12.26 -1.97
CA ILE A 81 -5.12 12.52 -0.67
C ILE A 81 -3.59 12.38 -0.73
N LEU A 82 -3.07 11.41 -1.44
CA LEU A 82 -1.63 11.24 -1.60
C LEU A 82 -1.00 12.36 -2.43
N PHE A 83 -1.69 12.82 -3.46
CA PHE A 83 -1.20 13.94 -4.26
C PHE A 83 -1.22 15.25 -3.46
N GLU A 84 -2.33 15.57 -2.80
CA GLU A 84 -2.47 16.82 -2.05
C GLU A 84 -1.57 16.91 -0.82
N LYS A 85 -1.44 15.80 -0.07
CA LYS A 85 -0.71 15.79 1.20
C LYS A 85 0.77 15.45 1.06
N MET A 86 1.14 14.61 0.09
CA MET A 86 2.49 14.08 -0.04
C MET A 86 3.13 14.35 -1.39
N ASN A 87 2.42 14.99 -2.31
CA ASN A 87 2.85 15.20 -3.70
C ASN A 87 3.27 13.88 -4.38
N LEU A 88 2.63 12.78 -4.00
CA LEU A 88 2.86 11.47 -4.60
C LEU A 88 1.95 11.27 -5.80
N LYS A 89 2.56 10.86 -6.90
CA LYS A 89 1.86 10.51 -8.13
C LYS A 89 1.83 9.00 -8.30
N LEU A 90 0.71 8.52 -8.78
CA LEU A 90 0.52 7.12 -9.15
C LEU A 90 1.48 6.74 -10.27
N TRP A 91 2.20 5.62 -10.09
CA TRP A 91 3.10 5.10 -11.13
C TRP A 91 2.37 4.22 -12.12
N LYS A 92 1.54 3.29 -11.63
CA LYS A 92 0.69 2.42 -12.46
C LYS A 92 -0.69 2.29 -11.86
N ASP A 93 -1.69 2.27 -12.72
CA ASP A 93 -3.08 2.06 -12.39
C ASP A 93 -3.61 0.93 -13.29
N GLU A 94 -3.87 -0.22 -12.70
CA GLU A 94 -4.32 -1.41 -13.43
C GLU A 94 -5.70 -1.84 -12.95
N GLY A 95 -6.47 -2.42 -13.84
CA GLY A 95 -7.78 -2.97 -13.52
C GLY A 95 -8.89 -1.92 -13.40
N LYS A 96 -8.81 -0.80 -14.10
CA LYS A 96 -9.92 0.17 -14.16
C LYS A 96 -11.21 -0.51 -14.61
N ASN A 97 -12.31 -0.20 -13.91
CA ASN A 97 -13.64 -0.75 -14.19
C ASN A 97 -13.70 -2.28 -14.06
N THR A 98 -12.84 -2.87 -13.25
CA THR A 98 -12.87 -4.29 -12.91
C THR A 98 -13.04 -4.49 -11.40
N ASN A 99 -13.28 -5.74 -11.00
CA ASN A 99 -13.48 -6.12 -9.60
C ASN A 99 -12.18 -6.17 -8.79
N TRP A 100 -11.05 -5.90 -9.40
CA TRP A 100 -9.74 -5.81 -8.76
C TRP A 100 -8.94 -4.70 -9.38
N ARG A 101 -8.85 -3.58 -8.69
CA ARG A 101 -8.05 -2.43 -9.11
C ARG A 101 -6.78 -2.36 -8.30
N LEU A 102 -5.68 -2.10 -8.99
CA LEU A 102 -4.35 -2.01 -8.40
C LEU A 102 -3.78 -0.62 -8.63
N LEU A 103 -3.38 0.03 -7.54
CA LEU A 103 -2.70 1.32 -7.58
C LEU A 103 -1.26 1.11 -7.10
N ASP A 104 -0.31 1.31 -7.99
CA ASP A 104 1.11 1.08 -7.71
C ASP A 104 1.83 2.41 -7.48
N TYR A 105 2.38 2.57 -6.27
CA TYR A 105 3.19 3.70 -5.83
C TYR A 105 4.65 3.28 -5.54
N PHE A 106 5.14 2.22 -6.19
CA PHE A 106 6.46 1.60 -5.99
C PHE A 106 6.60 0.87 -4.66
N ASP A 107 6.75 1.61 -3.56
CA ASP A 107 6.94 1.01 -2.23
C ASP A 107 5.66 0.43 -1.65
N ILE A 108 4.53 0.96 -2.08
CA ILE A 108 3.22 0.55 -1.62
C ILE A 108 2.36 0.24 -2.83
N VAL A 109 1.78 -0.95 -2.83
CA VAL A 109 0.79 -1.36 -3.84
C VAL A 109 -0.55 -1.53 -3.15
N ILE A 110 -1.56 -0.84 -3.66
CA ILE A 110 -2.90 -0.84 -3.10
C ILE A 110 -3.79 -1.71 -3.96
N HIS A 111 -4.43 -2.69 -3.33
CA HIS A 111 -5.35 -3.61 -3.97
C HIS A 111 -6.77 -3.31 -3.50
N ILE A 112 -7.62 -2.85 -4.39
CA ILE A 112 -9.03 -2.56 -4.11
C ILE A 112 -9.86 -3.63 -4.79
N PHE A 113 -10.46 -4.51 -3.99
CA PHE A 113 -11.24 -5.64 -4.48
C PHE A 113 -12.74 -5.46 -4.27
N HIS A 114 -13.52 -5.93 -5.22
CA HIS A 114 -14.87 -6.35 -4.87
C HIS A 114 -14.77 -7.50 -3.85
N LYS A 115 -15.57 -7.46 -2.79
CA LYS A 115 -15.46 -8.41 -1.68
C LYS A 115 -15.49 -9.89 -2.10
N GLU A 116 -16.31 -10.26 -3.08
CA GLU A 116 -16.38 -11.63 -3.59
C GLU A 116 -15.11 -12.03 -4.34
N THR A 117 -14.55 -11.12 -5.13
CA THR A 117 -13.30 -11.33 -5.86
C THR A 117 -12.12 -11.51 -4.90
N ARG A 118 -12.09 -10.74 -3.81
CA ARG A 118 -11.06 -10.87 -2.77
C ARG A 118 -11.04 -12.27 -2.17
N GLN A 119 -12.22 -12.81 -1.84
CA GLN A 119 -12.36 -14.15 -1.30
C GLN A 119 -11.89 -15.23 -2.29
N LYS A 120 -12.09 -15.00 -3.57
CA LYS A 120 -11.70 -15.93 -4.62
C LYS A 120 -10.19 -15.99 -4.83
N TYR A 121 -9.50 -14.84 -4.85
CA TYR A 121 -8.06 -14.78 -5.12
C TYR A 121 -7.19 -15.01 -3.88
N LYS A 122 -7.67 -14.70 -2.69
CA LYS A 122 -6.98 -14.94 -1.42
C LYS A 122 -5.53 -14.43 -1.40
N LEU A 123 -5.35 -13.18 -1.81
CA LEU A 123 -4.02 -12.56 -1.91
C LEU A 123 -3.27 -12.58 -0.57
N GLU A 124 -3.99 -12.42 0.54
CA GLU A 124 -3.42 -12.45 1.89
C GLU A 124 -2.77 -13.80 2.24
N GLU A 125 -3.32 -14.91 1.74
CA GLU A 125 -2.75 -16.23 1.96
C GLU A 125 -1.45 -16.42 1.16
N LEU A 126 -1.41 -15.88 -0.05
CA LEU A 126 -0.23 -15.95 -0.91
C LEU A 126 0.98 -15.25 -0.28
N TRP A 127 0.75 -14.16 0.44
CA TRP A 127 1.78 -13.35 1.10
C TRP A 127 1.73 -13.49 2.63
N GLY A 128 1.24 -14.61 3.14
CA GLY A 128 1.02 -14.87 4.56
C GLY A 128 2.26 -14.83 5.45
N ASP A 129 3.46 -14.89 4.87
CA ASP A 129 4.72 -14.77 5.62
C ASP A 129 5.03 -13.32 6.03
N GLY A 130 4.32 -12.35 5.48
CA GLY A 130 4.43 -10.95 5.87
C GLY A 130 3.71 -10.65 7.16
N LYS A 131 4.16 -9.61 7.88
CA LYS A 131 3.43 -9.09 9.03
C LYS A 131 2.12 -8.44 8.57
N THR A 132 1.03 -8.84 9.18
CA THR A 132 -0.31 -8.37 8.82
C THR A 132 -0.87 -7.47 9.90
N ILE A 133 -1.40 -6.32 9.50
CA ILE A 133 -2.12 -5.38 10.36
C ILE A 133 -3.51 -5.18 9.77
N ASN A 134 -4.54 -5.37 10.60
CA ASN A 134 -5.93 -5.16 10.21
C ASN A 134 -6.47 -3.88 10.83
N TYR A 135 -7.24 -3.13 10.05
CA TYR A 135 -7.90 -1.89 10.46
C TYR A 135 -9.41 -2.03 10.47
#